data_31a3acf474eec44d78e55fb8c3e8432f
#
_entry.id   31a3acf474eec44d78e55fb8c3e8432f
#
_cell.length_a   1.000
_cell.length_b   1.000
_cell.length_c   1.000
_cell.angle_alpha   90.00
_cell.angle_beta   90.00
_cell.angle_gamma   90.00
#
_symmetry.space_group_name_H-M   'P 1'
#
loop_
_entity.id
_entity.type
_entity.pdbx_description
1 polymer ?
#
loop_
_entity_poly.entity_id
_entity_poly.type
_entity_poly.pdbx_seq_one_letter_code
_entity_poly.pdbx_strand_id
1 'polypeptide(L)'
;MLTKIERGHEDFDVVCPSEYIIERMLKKNLLLPIDTVFGKTPNYLHNESPYIREQLDKLSQPGRRASDYAIGYMWGTAGLLYNTDHVPAEDAKTWASLWNLKYKNKILMKESYRDAYGTA
;
A
#
# COMPACT_ATOMS: atom_id res chain seq x y z
N MET A 1 12.17 8.61 -1.80
CA MET A 1 12.53 7.44 -2.62
C MET A 1 12.19 7.66 -4.08
N LEU A 2 10.92 7.71 -4.51
CA LEU A 2 10.53 7.86 -5.92
C LEU A 2 11.24 9.02 -6.65
N THR A 3 11.29 10.20 -6.04
CA THR A 3 11.97 11.37 -6.63
C THR A 3 13.47 11.14 -6.88
N LYS A 4 14.14 10.36 -6.03
CA LYS A 4 15.55 10.02 -6.22
C LYS A 4 15.73 9.07 -7.40
N ILE A 5 14.86 8.07 -7.53
CA ILE A 5 14.83 7.14 -8.68
C ILE A 5 14.54 7.91 -9.98
N GLU A 6 13.52 8.77 -9.97
CA GLU A 6 13.12 9.56 -11.15
C GLU A 6 14.23 10.51 -11.64
N ARG A 7 15.07 10.99 -10.73
CA ARG A 7 16.18 11.91 -11.07
C ARG A 7 17.47 11.17 -11.43
N GLY A 8 17.52 9.85 -11.30
CA GLY A 8 18.71 9.06 -11.60
C GLY A 8 19.91 9.35 -10.69
N HIS A 9 19.65 9.83 -9.46
CA HIS A 9 20.71 10.17 -8.52
C HIS A 9 21.16 9.00 -7.66
N GLU A 10 20.36 7.96 -7.57
CA GLU A 10 20.68 6.77 -6.78
C GLU A 10 20.16 5.53 -7.51
N ASP A 11 21.00 4.52 -7.64
CA ASP A 11 20.66 3.22 -8.15
C ASP A 11 20.19 2.33 -6.99
N PHE A 12 19.04 1.70 -7.16
CA PHE A 12 18.48 0.76 -6.20
C PHE A 12 18.26 -0.59 -6.89
N ASP A 13 18.81 -1.64 -6.33
CA ASP A 13 18.56 -3.01 -6.78
C ASP A 13 17.16 -3.46 -6.43
N VAL A 14 16.69 -3.12 -5.22
CA VAL A 14 15.35 -3.46 -4.71
C VAL A 14 14.78 -2.30 -3.90
N VAL A 15 13.49 -2.06 -4.07
CA VAL A 15 12.75 -1.08 -3.28
C VAL A 15 11.46 -1.70 -2.74
N CYS A 16 11.04 -1.28 -1.54
CA CYS A 16 9.80 -1.74 -0.91
C CYS A 16 8.84 -0.57 -0.70
N PRO A 17 8.15 -0.11 -1.75
CA PRO A 17 7.20 1.00 -1.68
C PRO A 17 5.77 0.53 -1.43
N SER A 18 4.89 1.50 -1.16
CA SER A 18 3.44 1.27 -1.19
C SER A 18 2.94 1.06 -2.63
N GLU A 19 1.79 0.40 -2.77
CA GLU A 19 1.17 0.00 -4.03
C GLU A 19 1.00 1.15 -5.04
N TYR A 20 0.59 2.32 -4.59
CA TYR A 20 0.42 3.48 -5.48
C TYR A 20 1.75 3.99 -6.08
N ILE A 21 2.87 3.74 -5.40
CA ILE A 21 4.20 4.04 -5.94
C ILE A 21 4.57 3.01 -7.01
N ILE A 22 4.25 1.73 -6.78
CA ILE A 22 4.45 0.66 -7.78
C ILE A 22 3.70 1.01 -9.07
N GLU A 23 2.42 1.38 -8.97
CA GLU A 23 1.63 1.80 -10.13
C GLU A 23 2.30 2.96 -10.90
N ARG A 24 2.76 3.97 -10.16
CA ARG A 24 3.44 5.12 -10.77
C ARG A 24 4.77 4.75 -11.41
N MET A 25 5.53 3.86 -10.79
CA MET A 25 6.79 3.37 -11.36
C MET A 25 6.56 2.54 -12.60
N LEU A 26 5.51 1.71 -12.65
CA LEU A 26 5.09 0.98 -13.83
C LEU A 26 4.73 1.92 -14.99
N LYS A 27 3.91 2.94 -14.73
CA LYS A 27 3.54 3.96 -15.72
C LYS A 27 4.74 4.69 -16.32
N LYS A 28 5.80 4.86 -15.52
CA LYS A 28 7.02 5.58 -15.93
C LYS A 28 8.15 4.67 -16.44
N ASN A 29 7.90 3.38 -16.55
CA ASN A 29 8.91 2.38 -16.98
C ASN A 29 10.18 2.36 -16.09
N LEU A 30 10.00 2.53 -14.79
CA LEU A 30 11.11 2.58 -13.81
C LEU A 30 11.38 1.24 -13.12
N LEU A 31 10.67 0.18 -13.51
CA LEU A 31 10.83 -1.16 -12.94
C LEU A 31 11.33 -2.13 -13.99
N LEU A 32 12.24 -2.99 -13.60
CA LEU A 32 12.63 -4.15 -14.34
C LEU A 32 11.73 -5.35 -13.98
N PRO A 33 11.45 -6.25 -14.91
CA PRO A 33 10.72 -7.46 -14.61
C PRO A 33 11.45 -8.29 -13.54
N ILE A 34 10.70 -8.88 -12.64
CA ILE A 34 11.23 -9.88 -11.72
C ILE A 34 11.53 -11.14 -12.56
N ASP A 35 12.77 -11.58 -12.52
CA ASP A 35 13.14 -12.84 -13.14
C ASP A 35 12.51 -14.00 -12.35
N THR A 36 11.45 -14.58 -12.88
CA THR A 36 10.76 -15.72 -12.29
C THR A 36 11.60 -17.00 -12.31
N VAL A 37 12.67 -17.01 -13.09
CA VAL A 37 13.69 -18.07 -13.10
C VAL A 37 14.78 -17.77 -12.07
N PHE A 38 14.68 -16.62 -11.42
CA PHE A 38 15.64 -16.19 -10.42
C PHE A 38 15.88 -17.27 -9.37
N GLY A 39 16.98 -17.83 -9.58
CA GLY A 39 17.57 -18.84 -8.74
C GLY A 39 16.53 -19.88 -8.35
N LYS A 40 16.58 -20.93 -8.69
CA LYS A 40 16.07 -22.14 -8.10
C LYS A 40 15.71 -22.00 -6.60
N THR A 41 15.52 -20.73 -6.16
CA THR A 41 15.02 -20.40 -4.83
C THR A 41 13.58 -20.82 -4.83
N PRO A 42 13.28 -21.95 -4.24
CA PRO A 42 11.96 -22.51 -4.33
C PRO A 42 10.99 -21.58 -3.63
N ASN A 43 9.87 -21.31 -4.28
CA ASN A 43 8.61 -21.10 -3.59
C ASN A 43 8.24 -19.67 -3.16
N TYR A 44 8.93 -18.58 -3.53
CA TYR A 44 8.38 -17.27 -3.20
C TYR A 44 7.01 -17.06 -3.88
N LEU A 45 6.83 -17.52 -5.10
CA LEU A 45 5.54 -17.46 -5.82
C LEU A 45 4.46 -18.34 -5.17
N HIS A 46 4.84 -19.45 -4.55
CA HIS A 46 3.92 -20.32 -3.82
C HIS A 46 3.56 -19.78 -2.43
N ASN A 47 4.42 -18.96 -1.86
CA ASN A 47 4.21 -18.34 -0.56
C ASN A 47 3.42 -17.02 -0.62
N GLU A 48 3.27 -16.44 -1.82
CA GLU A 48 2.44 -15.27 -2.00
C GLU A 48 0.95 -15.63 -1.99
N SER A 49 0.17 -14.91 -1.19
CA SER A 49 -1.29 -15.06 -1.20
C SER A 49 -1.86 -14.75 -2.58
N PRO A 50 -2.69 -15.65 -3.16
CA PRO A 50 -3.37 -15.37 -4.43
C PRO A 50 -4.20 -14.08 -4.40
N TYR A 51 -4.80 -13.77 -3.26
CA TYR A 51 -5.54 -12.53 -3.04
C TYR A 51 -4.64 -11.30 -3.19
N ILE A 52 -3.44 -11.32 -2.59
CA ILE A 52 -2.50 -10.20 -2.69
C ILE A 52 -2.02 -10.02 -4.12
N ARG A 53 -1.75 -11.11 -4.83
CA ARG A 53 -1.40 -11.08 -6.26
C ARG A 53 -2.51 -10.46 -7.10
N GLU A 54 -3.76 -10.84 -6.87
CA GLU A 54 -4.92 -10.26 -7.55
C GLU A 54 -5.03 -8.75 -7.30
N GLN A 55 -4.84 -8.30 -6.06
CA GLN A 55 -4.87 -6.87 -5.74
C GLN A 55 -3.70 -6.13 -6.42
N LEU A 56 -2.51 -6.73 -6.43
CA LEU A 56 -1.35 -6.17 -7.13
C LEU A 56 -1.63 -6.02 -8.63
N ASP A 57 -2.23 -7.03 -9.26
CA ASP A 57 -2.54 -7.02 -10.69
C ASP A 57 -3.58 -5.96 -11.10
N LYS A 58 -4.36 -5.41 -10.16
CA LYS A 58 -5.22 -4.24 -10.42
C LYS A 58 -4.41 -2.96 -10.74
N LEU A 59 -3.13 -2.94 -10.40
CA LEU A 59 -2.22 -1.84 -10.71
C LEU A 59 -1.59 -1.95 -12.10
N SER A 60 -1.89 -3.00 -12.84
CA SER A 60 -1.29 -3.31 -14.15
C SER A 60 -1.55 -2.20 -15.16
N GLN A 61 -0.63 -2.04 -16.08
CA GLN A 61 -0.72 -1.12 -17.20
C GLN A 61 -0.85 -1.90 -18.51
N PRO A 62 -1.31 -1.31 -19.60
CA PRO A 62 -1.37 -1.99 -20.90
C PRO A 62 -0.03 -2.66 -21.25
N GLY A 63 -0.06 -3.97 -21.46
CA GLY A 63 1.12 -4.77 -21.80
C GLY A 63 2.11 -5.01 -20.63
N ARG A 64 1.79 -4.59 -19.39
CA ARG A 64 2.66 -4.75 -18.23
C ARG A 64 1.85 -5.18 -17.02
N ARG A 65 1.86 -6.45 -16.71
CA ARG A 65 1.18 -6.98 -15.52
C ARG A 65 2.00 -6.68 -14.27
N ALA A 66 1.38 -6.12 -13.24
CA ALA A 66 2.10 -5.64 -12.05
C ALA A 66 2.83 -6.76 -11.31
N SER A 67 2.27 -7.96 -11.25
CA SER A 67 2.91 -9.12 -10.63
C SER A 67 4.15 -9.64 -11.37
N ASP A 68 4.42 -9.18 -12.60
CA ASP A 68 5.67 -9.47 -13.31
C ASP A 68 6.82 -8.54 -12.86
N TYR A 69 6.52 -7.47 -12.13
CA TYR A 69 7.47 -6.42 -11.71
C TYR A 69 7.56 -6.22 -10.20
N ALA A 70 6.62 -6.73 -9.45
CA ALA A 70 6.55 -6.57 -8.01
C ALA A 70 5.96 -7.81 -7.35
N ILE A 71 6.28 -7.99 -6.08
CA ILE A 71 5.72 -9.05 -5.23
C ILE A 71 5.19 -8.44 -3.94
N GLY A 72 4.08 -8.97 -3.43
CA GLY A 72 3.51 -8.53 -2.16
C GLY A 72 4.41 -8.91 -0.97
N TYR A 73 4.86 -7.90 -0.22
CA TYR A 73 5.66 -8.10 0.99
C TYR A 73 4.79 -8.19 2.23
N MET A 74 3.92 -7.21 2.42
CA MET A 74 2.95 -7.19 3.52
C MET A 74 1.72 -6.36 3.11
N TRP A 75 0.63 -6.59 3.80
CA TRP A 75 -0.58 -5.81 3.66
C TRP A 75 -1.21 -5.56 5.04
N GLY A 76 -2.08 -4.58 5.11
CA GLY A 76 -2.80 -4.26 6.32
C GLY A 76 -4.07 -3.48 6.02
N THR A 77 -4.90 -3.33 7.02
CA THR A 77 -6.12 -2.53 6.95
C THR A 77 -5.96 -1.27 7.79
N ALA A 78 -6.57 -0.18 7.34
CA ALA A 78 -6.81 0.97 8.19
C ALA A 78 -8.10 0.76 8.97
N GLY A 79 -8.13 1.21 10.22
CA GLY A 79 -9.30 1.07 11.08
C GLY A 79 -9.35 2.15 12.15
N LEU A 80 -10.51 2.27 12.79
CA LEU A 80 -10.69 3.14 13.94
C LEU A 80 -10.31 2.38 15.22
N LEU A 81 -9.35 2.89 15.95
CA LEU A 81 -9.06 2.49 17.33
C LEU A 81 -9.70 3.50 18.26
N TYR A 82 -10.50 3.05 19.20
CA TYR A 82 -11.20 3.93 20.12
C TYR A 82 -11.14 3.41 21.57
N ASN A 83 -11.17 4.32 22.53
CA ASN A 83 -11.25 3.98 23.94
C ASN A 83 -12.71 3.71 24.33
N THR A 84 -13.00 2.48 24.72
CA THR A 84 -14.36 2.02 25.07
C THR A 84 -14.94 2.70 26.32
N ASP A 85 -14.10 3.27 27.18
CA ASP A 85 -14.56 3.99 28.36
C ASP A 85 -15.14 5.39 28.04
N HIS A 86 -14.79 5.92 26.86
CA HIS A 86 -15.16 7.27 26.45
C HIS A 86 -15.97 7.34 25.17
N VAL A 87 -15.89 6.32 24.34
CA VAL A 87 -16.54 6.27 23.02
C VAL A 87 -17.45 5.05 22.94
N PRO A 88 -18.77 5.23 22.84
CA PRO A 88 -19.68 4.14 22.62
C PRO A 88 -19.39 3.44 21.30
N ALA A 89 -19.54 2.10 21.28
CA ALA A 89 -19.31 1.30 20.07
C ALA A 89 -20.17 1.75 18.88
N GLU A 90 -21.36 2.25 19.15
CA GLU A 90 -22.29 2.78 18.11
C GLU A 90 -21.65 3.95 17.34
N ASP A 91 -20.97 4.85 18.07
CA ASP A 91 -20.32 6.02 17.47
C ASP A 91 -19.09 5.62 16.64
N ALA A 92 -18.46 4.48 16.91
CA ALA A 92 -17.25 4.00 16.24
C ALA A 92 -17.51 3.05 15.05
N LYS A 93 -18.75 2.78 14.70
CA LYS A 93 -19.14 1.83 13.64
C LYS A 93 -18.76 2.28 12.23
N THR A 94 -18.62 3.56 12.01
CA THR A 94 -18.34 4.12 10.70
C THR A 94 -17.26 5.18 10.75
N TRP A 95 -16.63 5.45 9.64
CA TRP A 95 -15.67 6.54 9.50
C TRP A 95 -16.27 7.92 9.80
N ALA A 96 -17.58 8.09 9.70
CA ALA A 96 -18.29 9.33 10.02
C ALA A 96 -18.03 9.82 11.46
N SER A 97 -17.59 8.94 12.37
CA SER A 97 -17.18 9.32 13.73
C SER A 97 -16.04 10.33 13.74
N LEU A 98 -15.19 10.37 12.72
CA LEU A 98 -14.10 11.34 12.61
C LEU A 98 -14.60 12.78 12.44
N TRP A 99 -15.81 12.99 11.98
CA TRP A 99 -16.46 14.31 11.82
C TRP A 99 -17.43 14.63 12.94
N ASN A 100 -17.59 13.74 13.91
CA ASN A 100 -18.49 13.99 15.03
C ASN A 100 -17.88 15.05 15.96
N LEU A 101 -18.57 16.18 16.08
CA LEU A 101 -18.13 17.33 16.91
C LEU A 101 -17.93 16.96 18.38
N LYS A 102 -18.58 15.90 18.87
CA LYS A 102 -18.39 15.34 20.22
C LYS A 102 -16.93 14.98 20.48
N TYR A 103 -16.19 14.59 19.43
CA TYR A 103 -14.80 14.16 19.53
C TYR A 103 -13.80 15.22 19.03
N LYS A 104 -14.25 16.46 18.87
CA LYS A 104 -13.37 17.56 18.48
C LYS A 104 -12.17 17.66 19.43
N ASN A 105 -10.97 17.76 18.85
CA ASN A 105 -9.70 17.78 19.57
C ASN A 105 -9.38 16.50 20.38
N LYS A 106 -10.05 15.40 20.10
CA LYS A 106 -9.83 14.09 20.74
C LYS A 106 -9.41 13.00 19.74
N ILE A 107 -9.22 13.37 18.47
CA ILE A 107 -8.89 12.45 17.39
C ILE A 107 -7.40 12.55 17.11
N LEU A 108 -6.74 11.40 17.06
CA LEU A 108 -5.39 11.25 16.55
C LEU A 108 -5.46 10.65 15.14
N MET A 109 -4.77 11.28 14.22
CA MET A 109 -4.66 10.81 12.86
C MET A 109 -3.22 10.38 12.57
N LYS A 110 -3.05 9.33 11.77
CA LYS A 110 -1.74 8.92 11.30
C LYS A 110 -1.08 10.07 10.52
N GLU A 111 0.21 10.28 10.75
CA GLU A 111 1.01 11.28 10.04
C GLU A 111 1.31 10.83 8.59
N SER A 112 0.26 10.62 7.82
CA SER A 112 0.31 10.29 6.42
C SER A 112 -0.90 10.93 5.75
N TYR A 113 -0.65 11.95 4.96
CA TYR A 113 -1.75 12.64 4.26
C TYR A 113 -2.55 11.69 3.36
N ARG A 114 -1.91 10.67 2.80
CA ARG A 114 -2.59 9.68 1.95
C ARG A 114 -3.52 8.78 2.74
N ASP A 115 -3.06 8.27 3.89
CA ASP A 115 -3.90 7.45 4.76
C ASP A 115 -5.03 8.30 5.34
N ALA A 116 -4.73 9.54 5.74
CA ALA A 116 -5.72 10.45 6.29
C ALA A 116 -6.81 10.81 5.27
N TYR A 117 -6.46 11.20 4.05
CA TYR A 117 -7.43 11.54 3.00
C TYR A 117 -8.07 10.31 2.35
N GLY A 118 -7.40 9.16 2.38
CA GLY A 118 -7.96 7.91 1.86
C GLY A 118 -9.04 7.31 2.76
N THR A 119 -9.14 7.77 4.03
CA THR A 119 -10.17 7.36 4.98
C THR A 119 -11.29 8.41 5.14
N ALA A 120 -11.08 9.58 4.59
CA ALA A 120 -12.06 10.67 4.55
C ALA A 120 -13.00 10.56 3.36
#